data_aa600f3d5270dce4bca998104e472fd2
#
_entry.id   aa600f3d5270dce4bca998104e472fd2
#
_cell.length_a   1.000
_cell.length_b   1.000
_cell.length_c   1.000
_cell.angle_alpha   90.00
_cell.angle_beta   90.00
_cell.angle_gamma   90.00
#
_symmetry.space_group_name_H-M   'P 1'
#
loop_
_entity.id
_entity.type
_entity.pdbx_description
1 polymer ?
#
loop_
_entity_poly.entity_id
_entity_poly.type
_entity_poly.pdbx_seq_one_letter_code
_entity_poly.pdbx_strand_id
1 'polypeptide(L)'
;RIFVLDGATGTTIQQYKLTEEEFRGERFKDFDGEVRGANDLLALTYPEVVTSMYRRFLEAGSDLITTNTFNAQRISLADKHLQNYAREINLEAARLARKEADAYTLMNPRKPRYVLGGVGPTSKTLSIGESAEFNEKILHDAYYEQIEALIDGGVDAVLIETIFDIENAKVALRCCKEVMLKKGFRLPIMLSFTVASEDGHNMLGQSVVDFVKSLNDDSVFSVGLNCSLNAAKMAPIIQRMAAETDYYISMFPNAGLPDEHGHYLDTPKMMQAEVWPIVEAHLLNVVGGCCGTDDLHIREIAKLVQPIEGLFITPHYPGEGGTVRVCGSGSSAASCVHRASSEHGISNTPISSAAPVKEEKCSCGIDHDAAPVATSKPEGNAAEEVFEAILAGKGDKAADATKRALDEGVAPQDIINGQMIRAMSQVGQNFQDGKAFVPQLLMAGRAMKAALEILKPLLAGQASTTLGRIVIGTVKGDLHDIGKNLVASMLEGCGFEVKNIGIDVPSDKFVEAVKDYNADILCMSALLTTTMTYMKDVIQALEDAGIRQNVKVMVGGAPVTQNFADEIGADGYSDNANSAVAVAKELMGK
;
A
#
# COMPACT_ATOMS: atom_id res chain seq x y z
N ARG A 1 4.36 -15.21 26.21
CA ARG A 1 4.83 -13.81 26.20
C ARG A 1 4.54 -13.21 24.84
N ILE A 2 3.94 -12.03 24.79
CA ILE A 2 3.81 -11.25 23.55
C ILE A 2 5.15 -10.54 23.32
N PHE A 3 5.69 -10.68 22.11
CA PHE A 3 6.90 -9.96 21.69
C PHE A 3 6.55 -8.56 21.20
N VAL A 4 7.39 -7.59 21.51
CA VAL A 4 7.26 -6.21 21.04
C VAL A 4 8.23 -5.99 19.89
N LEU A 5 7.68 -5.72 18.69
CA LEU A 5 8.44 -5.26 17.55
C LEU A 5 8.68 -3.75 17.65
N ASP A 6 9.64 -3.25 16.91
CA ASP A 6 9.91 -1.81 16.78
C ASP A 6 8.79 -1.03 16.05
N GLY A 7 9.02 0.25 15.84
CA GLY A 7 8.12 1.16 15.14
C GLY A 7 8.60 1.51 13.73
N ALA A 8 8.03 2.57 13.17
CA ALA A 8 8.26 2.99 11.80
C ALA A 8 9.68 3.50 11.54
N THR A 9 10.48 2.73 10.83
CA THR A 9 11.80 3.12 10.37
C THR A 9 11.75 4.41 9.53
N GLY A 10 10.89 4.45 8.50
CA GLY A 10 10.78 5.59 7.59
C GLY A 10 10.40 6.89 8.31
N THR A 11 9.32 6.86 9.11
CA THR A 11 8.87 8.02 9.89
C THR A 11 9.96 8.51 10.87
N THR A 12 10.67 7.58 11.50
CA THR A 12 11.74 7.92 12.44
C THR A 12 12.93 8.57 11.73
N ILE A 13 13.35 8.07 10.57
CA ILE A 13 14.42 8.67 9.76
C ILE A 13 14.02 10.07 9.27
N GLN A 14 12.77 10.28 8.86
CA GLN A 14 12.28 11.60 8.44
C GLN A 14 12.42 12.68 9.51
N GLN A 15 12.36 12.32 10.81
CA GLN A 15 12.56 13.26 11.92
C GLN A 15 13.96 13.90 11.91
N TYR A 16 14.97 13.24 11.35
CA TYR A 16 16.33 13.77 11.22
C TYR A 16 16.47 14.84 10.14
N LYS A 17 15.48 14.95 9.21
CA LYS A 17 15.46 15.95 8.12
C LYS A 17 16.76 16.01 7.31
N LEU A 18 17.31 14.84 6.99
CA LEU A 18 18.57 14.70 6.28
C LEU A 18 18.55 15.37 4.91
N THR A 19 19.66 16.04 4.58
CA THR A 19 19.89 16.65 3.25
C THR A 19 20.35 15.60 2.23
N GLU A 20 20.40 15.98 0.95
CA GLU A 20 20.95 15.11 -0.11
C GLU A 20 22.41 14.74 0.17
N GLU A 21 23.22 15.70 0.64
CA GLU A 21 24.63 15.48 0.98
C GLU A 21 24.79 14.46 2.12
N GLU A 22 23.90 14.52 3.12
CA GLU A 22 23.91 13.56 4.23
C GLU A 22 23.48 12.16 3.77
N PHE A 23 22.51 12.06 2.84
CA PHE A 23 22.19 10.77 2.22
C PHE A 23 23.34 10.22 1.39
N ARG A 24 24.09 11.05 0.68
CA ARG A 24 25.27 10.65 -0.12
C ARG A 24 26.42 10.21 0.76
N GLY A 25 26.67 10.90 1.85
CA GLY A 25 27.89 10.77 2.62
C GLY A 25 29.14 10.93 1.73
N GLU A 26 30.31 10.57 2.22
CA GLU A 26 31.55 10.63 1.43
C GLU A 26 31.57 9.63 0.27
N ARG A 27 30.88 8.50 0.43
CA ARG A 27 30.96 7.37 -0.50
C ARG A 27 30.24 7.64 -1.82
N PHE A 28 29.12 8.36 -1.79
CA PHE A 28 28.27 8.63 -2.96
C PHE A 28 28.29 10.12 -3.37
N LYS A 29 29.29 10.90 -2.93
CA LYS A 29 29.37 12.32 -3.23
C LYS A 29 29.36 12.63 -4.73
N ASP A 30 29.99 11.78 -5.53
CA ASP A 30 30.08 11.92 -6.99
C ASP A 30 29.09 11.00 -7.73
N PHE A 31 28.09 10.44 -7.02
CA PHE A 31 27.10 9.55 -7.61
C PHE A 31 26.15 10.33 -8.53
N ASP A 32 25.88 9.81 -9.72
CA ASP A 32 24.96 10.41 -10.67
C ASP A 32 23.52 10.03 -10.31
N GLY A 33 22.69 11.04 -10.01
CA GLY A 33 21.31 10.88 -9.56
C GLY A 33 21.06 11.28 -8.11
N GLU A 34 19.82 11.53 -7.75
CA GLU A 34 19.38 11.88 -6.39
C GLU A 34 19.21 10.63 -5.53
N VAL A 35 19.83 10.60 -4.35
CA VAL A 35 19.71 9.50 -3.38
C VAL A 35 18.90 9.88 -2.14
N ARG A 36 18.47 11.12 -2.00
CA ARG A 36 17.59 11.56 -0.91
C ARG A 36 16.33 10.69 -0.87
N GLY A 37 15.96 10.24 0.33
CA GLY A 37 14.84 9.32 0.54
C GLY A 37 15.15 7.84 0.26
N ALA A 38 16.37 7.49 -0.18
CA ALA A 38 16.83 6.11 -0.19
C ALA A 38 17.25 5.70 1.23
N ASN A 39 16.27 5.52 2.13
CA ASN A 39 16.55 5.26 3.54
C ASN A 39 17.43 4.05 3.77
N ASP A 40 17.30 3.01 2.94
CA ASP A 40 18.09 1.78 3.01
C ASP A 40 19.60 2.05 2.81
N LEU A 41 19.93 3.07 1.99
CA LEU A 41 21.31 3.46 1.71
C LEU A 41 22.05 3.99 2.96
N LEU A 42 21.32 4.53 3.95
CA LEU A 42 21.90 5.07 5.18
C LEU A 42 22.69 4.04 5.99
N ALA A 43 22.44 2.74 5.79
CA ALA A 43 23.28 1.69 6.35
C ALA A 43 24.76 1.81 5.89
N LEU A 44 25.00 2.36 4.70
CA LEU A 44 26.33 2.55 4.12
C LEU A 44 26.86 3.98 4.27
N THR A 45 26.00 4.98 4.29
CA THR A 45 26.38 6.39 4.18
C THR A 45 26.27 7.14 5.51
N TYR A 46 25.31 6.75 6.37
CA TYR A 46 25.09 7.39 7.66
C TYR A 46 24.63 6.38 8.74
N PRO A 47 25.45 5.35 9.05
CA PRO A 47 25.08 4.27 9.97
C PRO A 47 24.73 4.74 11.39
N GLU A 48 25.21 5.94 11.81
CA GLU A 48 24.89 6.52 13.11
C GLU A 48 23.40 6.83 13.27
N VAL A 49 22.74 7.31 12.21
CA VAL A 49 21.29 7.56 12.19
C VAL A 49 20.54 6.25 12.38
N VAL A 50 20.93 5.21 11.63
CA VAL A 50 20.30 3.88 11.68
C VAL A 50 20.47 3.24 13.06
N THR A 51 21.69 3.27 13.61
CA THR A 51 21.96 2.70 14.96
C THR A 51 21.28 3.49 16.08
N SER A 52 21.21 4.84 15.95
CA SER A 52 20.47 5.67 16.89
C SER A 52 18.97 5.32 16.93
N MET A 53 18.37 5.08 15.76
CA MET A 53 16.99 4.62 15.65
C MET A 53 16.78 3.28 16.36
N TYR A 54 17.63 2.28 16.11
CA TYR A 54 17.55 0.98 16.80
C TYR A 54 17.63 1.12 18.32
N ARG A 55 18.55 1.96 18.83
CA ARG A 55 18.70 2.23 20.28
C ARG A 55 17.42 2.80 20.86
N ARG A 56 16.81 3.80 20.20
CA ARG A 56 15.54 4.38 20.66
C ARG A 56 14.46 3.31 20.84
N PHE A 57 14.27 2.42 19.87
CA PHE A 57 13.28 1.35 19.96
C PHE A 57 13.65 0.29 21.02
N LEU A 58 14.91 -0.10 21.14
CA LEU A 58 15.38 -1.04 22.15
C LEU A 58 15.20 -0.48 23.57
N GLU A 59 15.46 0.82 23.78
CA GLU A 59 15.21 1.55 25.03
C GLU A 59 13.71 1.69 25.34
N ALA A 60 12.89 1.86 24.31
CA ALA A 60 11.43 1.88 24.43
C ALA A 60 10.87 0.53 24.90
N GLY A 61 11.60 -0.55 24.69
CA GLY A 61 11.23 -1.88 25.17
C GLY A 61 11.03 -2.94 24.10
N SER A 62 11.37 -2.67 22.85
CA SER A 62 11.29 -3.66 21.76
C SER A 62 12.09 -4.91 22.10
N ASP A 63 11.52 -6.07 21.82
CA ASP A 63 12.19 -7.37 21.85
C ASP A 63 12.79 -7.71 20.48
N LEU A 64 12.15 -7.21 19.42
CA LEU A 64 12.46 -7.43 18.02
C LEU A 64 12.74 -6.08 17.36
N ILE A 65 13.78 -5.97 16.54
CA ILE A 65 14.05 -4.83 15.68
C ILE A 65 14.17 -5.29 14.24
N THR A 66 13.63 -4.48 13.31
CA THR A 66 13.64 -4.77 11.88
C THR A 66 14.79 -4.06 11.20
N THR A 67 15.50 -4.74 10.30
CA THR A 67 16.57 -4.12 9.51
C THR A 67 16.03 -2.97 8.65
N ASN A 68 16.84 -1.93 8.45
CA ASN A 68 16.50 -0.82 7.55
C ASN A 68 16.71 -1.25 6.09
N THR A 69 15.84 -2.13 5.57
CA THR A 69 15.98 -2.79 4.26
C THR A 69 14.65 -2.95 3.50
N PHE A 70 13.67 -2.13 3.81
CA PHE A 70 12.31 -2.23 3.24
C PHE A 70 12.32 -2.21 1.70
N ASN A 71 13.07 -1.30 1.06
CA ASN A 71 13.22 -1.19 -0.39
C ASN A 71 14.57 -1.71 -0.91
N ALA A 72 15.32 -2.47 -0.11
CA ALA A 72 16.70 -2.83 -0.42
C ALA A 72 16.86 -3.99 -1.40
N GLN A 73 15.81 -4.38 -2.15
CA GLN A 73 15.93 -5.30 -3.26
C GLN A 73 16.20 -4.54 -4.58
N ARG A 74 16.93 -5.18 -5.51
CA ARG A 74 17.43 -4.51 -6.71
C ARG A 74 16.37 -3.90 -7.62
N ILE A 75 15.11 -4.36 -7.57
CA ILE A 75 14.01 -3.82 -8.39
C ILE A 75 13.64 -2.42 -7.90
N SER A 76 13.39 -2.22 -6.59
CA SER A 76 13.09 -0.90 -6.03
C SER A 76 14.32 0.02 -5.98
N LEU A 77 15.51 -0.52 -5.72
CA LEU A 77 16.76 0.25 -5.76
C LEU A 77 17.10 0.78 -7.16
N ALA A 78 16.60 0.13 -8.22
CA ALA A 78 16.80 0.58 -9.59
C ALA A 78 16.15 1.94 -9.87
N ASP A 79 15.09 2.30 -9.14
CA ASP A 79 14.41 3.59 -9.25
C ASP A 79 15.34 4.78 -8.91
N LYS A 80 16.42 4.49 -8.16
CA LYS A 80 17.48 5.46 -7.81
C LYS A 80 18.89 5.04 -8.31
N HIS A 81 18.96 4.16 -9.30
CA HIS A 81 20.19 3.60 -9.85
C HIS A 81 21.10 2.89 -8.84
N LEU A 82 20.55 2.46 -7.70
CA LEU A 82 21.28 1.82 -6.59
C LEU A 82 21.24 0.28 -6.62
N GLN A 83 20.69 -0.36 -7.68
CA GLN A 83 20.47 -1.80 -7.76
C GLN A 83 21.74 -2.64 -7.59
N ASN A 84 22.92 -2.09 -7.89
CA ASN A 84 24.18 -2.80 -7.75
C ASN A 84 24.69 -2.85 -6.30
N TYR A 85 24.08 -2.10 -5.40
CA TYR A 85 24.42 -2.05 -3.98
C TYR A 85 23.47 -2.89 -3.12
N ALA A 86 22.46 -3.56 -3.72
CA ALA A 86 21.44 -4.30 -3.00
C ALA A 86 22.03 -5.26 -1.97
N ARG A 87 22.95 -6.14 -2.38
CA ARG A 87 23.58 -7.11 -1.48
C ARG A 87 24.31 -6.43 -0.31
N GLU A 88 25.08 -5.38 -0.59
CA GLU A 88 25.87 -4.70 0.43
C GLU A 88 25.00 -3.95 1.42
N ILE A 89 23.97 -3.24 0.96
CA ILE A 89 23.01 -2.52 1.81
C ILE A 89 22.37 -3.50 2.80
N ASN A 90 21.85 -4.63 2.32
CA ASN A 90 21.20 -5.63 3.17
C ASN A 90 22.16 -6.23 4.19
N LEU A 91 23.37 -6.57 3.77
CA LEU A 91 24.39 -7.15 4.63
C LEU A 91 24.77 -6.21 5.79
N GLU A 92 25.05 -4.93 5.46
CA GLU A 92 25.47 -3.96 6.47
C GLU A 92 24.30 -3.52 7.37
N ALA A 93 23.10 -3.35 6.84
CA ALA A 93 21.91 -3.07 7.64
C ALA A 93 21.65 -4.17 8.68
N ALA A 94 21.76 -5.44 8.28
CA ALA A 94 21.62 -6.57 9.20
C ALA A 94 22.71 -6.59 10.27
N ARG A 95 23.98 -6.30 9.90
CA ARG A 95 25.10 -6.21 10.85
C ARG A 95 24.93 -5.08 11.87
N LEU A 96 24.45 -3.91 11.44
CA LEU A 96 24.17 -2.78 12.33
C LEU A 96 23.08 -3.15 13.34
N ALA A 97 21.96 -3.73 12.87
CA ALA A 97 20.89 -4.18 13.75
C ALA A 97 21.36 -5.26 14.73
N ARG A 98 22.12 -6.25 14.25
CA ARG A 98 22.68 -7.33 15.08
C ARG A 98 23.55 -6.78 16.19
N LYS A 99 24.46 -5.85 15.86
CA LYS A 99 25.36 -5.22 16.82
C LYS A 99 24.60 -4.55 17.98
N GLU A 100 23.56 -3.79 17.66
CA GLU A 100 22.75 -3.12 18.68
C GLU A 100 21.92 -4.13 19.49
N ALA A 101 21.31 -5.12 18.86
CA ALA A 101 20.54 -6.16 19.54
C ALA A 101 21.44 -6.99 20.52
N ASP A 102 22.65 -7.32 20.11
CA ASP A 102 23.62 -8.03 20.96
C ASP A 102 24.06 -7.17 22.15
N ALA A 103 24.33 -5.88 21.95
CA ALA A 103 24.70 -4.96 23.02
C ALA A 103 23.59 -4.87 24.09
N TYR A 104 22.32 -4.74 23.68
CA TYR A 104 21.20 -4.70 24.62
C TYR A 104 20.90 -6.05 25.26
N THR A 105 21.12 -7.15 24.56
CA THR A 105 21.03 -8.50 25.12
C THR A 105 22.11 -8.72 26.20
N LEU A 106 23.33 -8.25 25.94
CA LEU A 106 24.43 -8.34 26.93
C LEU A 106 24.14 -7.52 28.19
N MET A 107 23.53 -6.31 28.04
CA MET A 107 23.10 -5.49 29.18
C MET A 107 21.98 -6.14 30.01
N ASN A 108 21.08 -6.87 29.35
CA ASN A 108 19.99 -7.59 30.04
C ASN A 108 19.74 -8.98 29.41
N PRO A 109 20.52 -10.00 29.82
CA PRO A 109 20.38 -11.36 29.28
C PRO A 109 19.03 -12.04 29.55
N ARG A 110 18.24 -11.53 30.50
CA ARG A 110 16.88 -12.03 30.78
C ARG A 110 15.86 -11.52 29.76
N LYS A 111 16.22 -10.51 29.02
CA LYS A 111 15.41 -9.94 27.93
C LYS A 111 16.24 -9.90 26.64
N PRO A 112 16.48 -11.05 25.98
CA PRO A 112 17.24 -11.07 24.74
C PRO A 112 16.53 -10.28 23.64
N ARG A 113 17.30 -9.69 22.73
CA ARG A 113 16.83 -8.93 21.58
C ARG A 113 17.14 -9.69 20.31
N TYR A 114 16.22 -9.64 19.36
CA TYR A 114 16.31 -10.35 18.10
C TYR A 114 16.22 -9.39 16.93
N VAL A 115 16.78 -9.79 15.80
CA VAL A 115 16.81 -9.01 14.55
C VAL A 115 15.96 -9.70 13.50
N LEU A 116 14.99 -8.99 12.95
CA LEU A 116 14.20 -9.43 11.80
C LEU A 116 14.77 -8.82 10.52
N GLY A 117 15.05 -9.66 9.53
CA GLY A 117 15.41 -9.21 8.19
C GLY A 117 14.15 -8.73 7.46
N GLY A 118 13.99 -7.42 7.34
CA GLY A 118 12.84 -6.81 6.67
C GLY A 118 12.93 -6.94 5.15
N VAL A 119 11.92 -7.55 4.53
CA VAL A 119 11.76 -7.73 3.09
C VAL A 119 10.44 -7.10 2.68
N GLY A 120 10.50 -5.90 2.15
CA GLY A 120 9.32 -5.17 1.68
C GLY A 120 8.89 -5.56 0.27
N PRO A 121 7.78 -4.99 -0.21
CA PRO A 121 7.29 -5.24 -1.56
C PRO A 121 8.18 -4.60 -2.62
N THR A 122 8.09 -5.09 -3.84
CA THR A 122 8.70 -4.45 -5.01
C THR A 122 7.75 -3.41 -5.61
N SER A 123 8.28 -2.46 -6.38
CA SER A 123 7.49 -1.50 -7.16
C SER A 123 6.70 -2.16 -8.31
N LYS A 124 6.93 -3.47 -8.58
CA LYS A 124 6.28 -4.26 -9.64
C LYS A 124 5.64 -5.52 -9.03
N THR A 125 4.55 -6.00 -9.64
CA THR A 125 3.77 -7.13 -9.12
C THR A 125 3.45 -8.15 -10.20
N LEU A 126 3.50 -9.45 -9.86
CA LEU A 126 3.18 -10.55 -10.77
C LEU A 126 1.69 -10.61 -11.09
N SER A 127 0.82 -10.32 -10.12
CA SER A 127 -0.64 -10.34 -10.32
C SER A 127 -1.14 -9.32 -11.35
N ILE A 128 -0.30 -8.33 -11.71
CA ILE A 128 -0.63 -7.33 -12.74
C ILE A 128 -0.19 -7.80 -14.14
N GLY A 129 0.75 -8.72 -14.19
CA GLY A 129 1.26 -9.33 -15.42
C GLY A 129 2.77 -9.29 -15.55
N GLU A 130 3.28 -10.23 -16.31
CA GLU A 130 4.71 -10.38 -16.63
C GLU A 130 5.08 -9.64 -17.91
N SER A 131 6.32 -9.21 -17.99
CA SER A 131 6.93 -8.62 -19.18
C SER A 131 8.39 -9.09 -19.32
N ALA A 132 9.05 -8.73 -20.41
CA ALA A 132 10.48 -9.01 -20.58
C ALA A 132 11.34 -8.31 -19.51
N GLU A 133 10.87 -7.17 -18.98
CA GLU A 133 11.55 -6.37 -17.97
C GLU A 133 11.18 -6.77 -16.54
N PHE A 134 10.07 -7.52 -16.35
CA PHE A 134 9.62 -8.00 -15.05
C PHE A 134 8.85 -9.30 -15.19
N ASN A 135 9.34 -10.35 -14.57
CA ASN A 135 8.73 -11.67 -14.50
C ASN A 135 9.13 -12.38 -13.22
N GLU A 136 8.57 -13.57 -12.99
CA GLU A 136 8.82 -14.35 -11.77
C GLU A 136 10.31 -14.60 -11.53
N LYS A 137 11.10 -14.87 -12.59
CA LYS A 137 12.54 -15.11 -12.44
C LYS A 137 13.30 -13.86 -11.95
N ILE A 138 12.99 -12.69 -12.51
CA ILE A 138 13.62 -11.43 -12.10
C ILE A 138 13.26 -11.09 -10.65
N LEU A 139 12.00 -11.31 -10.27
CA LEU A 139 11.53 -11.12 -8.90
C LEU A 139 12.21 -12.09 -7.94
N HIS A 140 12.30 -13.38 -8.32
CA HIS A 140 13.00 -14.40 -7.54
C HIS A 140 14.46 -14.02 -7.30
N ASP A 141 15.20 -13.67 -8.36
CA ASP A 141 16.62 -13.32 -8.25
C ASP A 141 16.82 -12.11 -7.31
N ALA A 142 15.91 -11.13 -7.35
CA ALA A 142 15.96 -9.94 -6.49
C ALA A 142 15.72 -10.27 -5.01
N TYR A 143 14.68 -11.05 -4.70
CA TYR A 143 14.41 -11.48 -3.33
C TYR A 143 15.45 -12.45 -2.80
N TYR A 144 15.93 -13.37 -3.64
CA TYR A 144 16.97 -14.31 -3.26
C TYR A 144 18.24 -13.58 -2.79
N GLU A 145 18.72 -12.59 -3.59
CA GLU A 145 19.89 -11.78 -3.25
C GLU A 145 19.70 -11.03 -1.92
N GLN A 146 18.55 -10.39 -1.73
CA GLN A 146 18.22 -9.65 -0.50
C GLN A 146 18.22 -10.58 0.72
N ILE A 147 17.47 -11.68 0.65
CA ILE A 147 17.30 -12.62 1.76
C ILE A 147 18.63 -13.30 2.10
N GLU A 148 19.42 -13.69 1.10
CA GLU A 148 20.74 -14.28 1.33
C GLU A 148 21.66 -13.31 2.07
N ALA A 149 21.68 -12.03 1.68
CA ALA A 149 22.49 -11.00 2.33
C ALA A 149 22.05 -10.69 3.77
N LEU A 150 20.75 -10.63 4.02
CA LEU A 150 20.19 -10.46 5.38
C LEU A 150 20.59 -11.61 6.30
N ILE A 151 20.49 -12.84 5.82
CA ILE A 151 20.88 -14.05 6.57
C ILE A 151 22.41 -14.06 6.81
N ASP A 152 23.22 -13.66 5.83
CA ASP A 152 24.67 -13.50 5.99
C ASP A 152 25.04 -12.42 7.02
N GLY A 153 24.18 -11.40 7.17
CA GLY A 153 24.32 -10.32 8.14
C GLY A 153 23.93 -10.70 9.57
N GLY A 154 23.33 -11.88 9.77
CA GLY A 154 23.05 -12.45 11.09
C GLY A 154 21.67 -12.12 11.67
N VAL A 155 20.63 -12.06 10.83
CA VAL A 155 19.24 -11.92 11.29
C VAL A 155 18.76 -13.21 11.97
N ASP A 156 17.83 -13.09 12.92
CA ASP A 156 17.23 -14.21 13.66
C ASP A 156 15.98 -14.77 13.01
N ALA A 157 15.30 -13.95 12.18
CA ALA A 157 14.13 -14.34 11.41
C ALA A 157 14.02 -13.47 10.15
N VAL A 158 13.19 -13.86 9.20
CA VAL A 158 12.86 -13.05 8.01
C VAL A 158 11.42 -12.56 8.13
N LEU A 159 11.21 -11.26 8.00
CA LEU A 159 9.90 -10.61 7.96
C LEU A 159 9.61 -10.16 6.53
N ILE A 160 8.73 -10.87 5.83
CA ILE A 160 8.15 -10.42 4.55
C ILE A 160 6.97 -9.53 4.92
N GLU A 161 7.12 -8.22 4.71
CA GLU A 161 6.20 -7.22 5.22
C GLU A 161 5.49 -6.43 4.12
N THR A 162 4.36 -5.82 4.49
CA THR A 162 3.54 -4.96 3.62
C THR A 162 3.13 -5.69 2.33
N ILE A 163 2.79 -6.97 2.47
CA ILE A 163 2.41 -7.82 1.35
C ILE A 163 1.08 -7.32 0.79
N PHE A 164 1.11 -6.74 -0.40
CA PHE A 164 -0.07 -6.32 -1.16
C PHE A 164 -0.28 -7.15 -2.43
N ASP A 165 0.65 -8.05 -2.77
CA ASP A 165 0.52 -9.05 -3.83
C ASP A 165 0.90 -10.43 -3.28
N ILE A 166 -0.07 -11.35 -3.26
CA ILE A 166 0.10 -12.70 -2.75
C ILE A 166 1.07 -13.51 -3.62
N GLU A 167 1.10 -13.29 -4.95
CA GLU A 167 2.01 -14.00 -5.84
C GLU A 167 3.47 -13.59 -5.60
N ASN A 168 3.71 -12.29 -5.38
CA ASN A 168 5.04 -11.81 -4.98
C ASN A 168 5.48 -12.42 -3.63
N ALA A 169 4.55 -12.51 -2.66
CA ALA A 169 4.83 -13.11 -1.35
C ALA A 169 5.20 -14.60 -1.45
N LYS A 170 4.54 -15.36 -2.31
CA LYS A 170 4.88 -16.77 -2.59
C LYS A 170 6.31 -16.91 -3.13
N VAL A 171 6.74 -16.01 -4.00
CA VAL A 171 8.12 -15.99 -4.51
C VAL A 171 9.11 -15.70 -3.39
N ALA A 172 8.85 -14.67 -2.57
CA ALA A 172 9.72 -14.33 -1.43
C ALA A 172 9.81 -15.48 -0.42
N LEU A 173 8.69 -16.13 -0.09
CA LEU A 173 8.66 -17.30 0.79
C LEU A 173 9.49 -18.47 0.22
N ARG A 174 9.39 -18.73 -1.08
CA ARG A 174 10.20 -19.73 -1.77
C ARG A 174 11.70 -19.41 -1.68
N CYS A 175 12.08 -18.15 -1.93
CA CYS A 175 13.46 -17.68 -1.78
C CYS A 175 14.01 -17.90 -0.36
N CYS A 176 13.22 -17.60 0.68
CA CYS A 176 13.61 -17.89 2.07
C CYS A 176 13.96 -19.36 2.25
N LYS A 177 13.12 -20.26 1.77
CA LYS A 177 13.33 -21.72 1.89
C LYS A 177 14.55 -22.20 1.13
N GLU A 178 14.76 -21.70 -0.08
CA GLU A 178 15.92 -22.05 -0.91
C GLU A 178 17.24 -21.59 -0.29
N VAL A 179 17.29 -20.33 0.21
CA VAL A 179 18.48 -19.81 0.89
C VAL A 179 18.78 -20.60 2.16
N MET A 180 17.77 -20.88 2.99
CA MET A 180 17.92 -21.65 4.22
C MET A 180 18.37 -23.08 3.93
N LEU A 181 17.83 -23.72 2.89
CA LEU A 181 18.26 -25.05 2.46
C LEU A 181 19.73 -25.04 2.02
N LYS A 182 20.13 -24.06 1.20
CA LYS A 182 21.53 -23.89 0.75
C LYS A 182 22.47 -23.70 1.93
N LYS A 183 22.05 -22.98 2.96
CA LYS A 183 22.89 -22.70 4.14
C LYS A 183 22.83 -23.78 5.21
N GLY A 184 21.91 -24.75 5.14
CA GLY A 184 21.82 -25.90 6.02
C GLY A 184 21.19 -25.61 7.39
N PHE A 185 20.42 -24.53 7.54
CA PHE A 185 19.66 -24.23 8.76
C PHE A 185 18.30 -23.60 8.45
N ARG A 186 17.47 -23.42 9.45
CA ARG A 186 16.13 -22.80 9.32
C ARG A 186 16.02 -21.61 10.26
N LEU A 187 15.42 -20.54 9.77
CA LEU A 187 14.99 -19.38 10.55
C LEU A 187 13.46 -19.27 10.48
N PRO A 188 12.81 -18.72 11.50
CA PRO A 188 11.40 -18.35 11.42
C PRO A 188 11.13 -17.39 10.27
N ILE A 189 10.02 -17.59 9.55
CA ILE A 189 9.53 -16.67 8.52
C ILE A 189 8.23 -16.07 9.00
N MET A 190 8.14 -14.75 8.97
CA MET A 190 6.94 -14.00 9.33
C MET A 190 6.35 -13.37 8.07
N LEU A 191 5.03 -13.52 7.87
CA LEU A 191 4.29 -12.91 6.76
C LEU A 191 3.39 -11.81 7.31
N SER A 192 3.59 -10.58 6.87
CA SER A 192 2.78 -9.43 7.28
C SER A 192 2.13 -8.77 6.07
N PHE A 193 0.79 -8.83 6.02
CA PHE A 193 0.00 -8.34 4.90
C PHE A 193 -0.43 -6.90 5.14
N THR A 194 -0.65 -6.19 4.04
CA THR A 194 -1.36 -4.91 4.06
C THR A 194 -2.70 -5.07 3.36
N VAL A 195 -3.73 -4.43 3.90
CA VAL A 195 -5.10 -4.48 3.38
C VAL A 195 -5.54 -3.10 2.95
N ALA A 196 -6.36 -3.03 1.91
CA ALA A 196 -6.91 -1.78 1.39
C ALA A 196 -8.30 -1.48 1.97
N SER A 197 -8.94 -2.47 2.61
CA SER A 197 -10.30 -2.37 3.11
C SER A 197 -10.48 -3.16 4.41
N GLU A 198 -11.46 -2.74 5.20
CA GLU A 198 -11.79 -3.35 6.51
C GLU A 198 -12.39 -4.76 6.40
N ASP A 199 -12.73 -5.20 5.19
CA ASP A 199 -13.18 -6.57 4.91
C ASP A 199 -12.02 -7.56 4.75
N GLY A 200 -10.76 -7.09 4.75
CA GLY A 200 -9.55 -7.92 4.71
C GLY A 200 -9.06 -8.22 3.29
N HIS A 201 -9.44 -7.42 2.30
CA HIS A 201 -8.88 -7.51 0.96
C HIS A 201 -7.68 -6.57 0.79
N ASN A 202 -6.66 -7.04 0.08
CA ASN A 202 -5.51 -6.22 -0.29
C ASN A 202 -5.83 -5.32 -1.50
N MET A 203 -4.84 -4.55 -1.95
CA MET A 203 -4.97 -3.59 -3.05
C MET A 203 -5.32 -4.25 -4.40
N LEU A 204 -5.07 -5.53 -4.56
CA LEU A 204 -5.39 -6.32 -5.77
C LEU A 204 -6.73 -7.07 -5.63
N GLY A 205 -7.48 -6.82 -4.56
CA GLY A 205 -8.75 -7.49 -4.28
C GLY A 205 -8.58 -8.94 -3.83
N GLN A 206 -7.38 -9.34 -3.37
CA GLN A 206 -7.12 -10.67 -2.85
C GLN A 206 -7.45 -10.71 -1.36
N SER A 207 -8.20 -11.71 -0.92
CA SER A 207 -8.52 -11.92 0.50
C SER A 207 -7.28 -12.44 1.23
N VAL A 208 -6.76 -11.67 2.18
CA VAL A 208 -5.61 -12.08 3.00
C VAL A 208 -6.00 -13.20 3.97
N VAL A 209 -7.24 -13.24 4.41
CA VAL A 209 -7.76 -14.29 5.29
C VAL A 209 -7.83 -15.63 4.55
N ASP A 210 -8.35 -15.64 3.31
CA ASP A 210 -8.42 -16.86 2.51
C ASP A 210 -7.03 -17.36 2.13
N PHE A 211 -6.09 -16.45 1.86
CA PHE A 211 -4.71 -16.84 1.62
C PHE A 211 -4.10 -17.50 2.86
N VAL A 212 -4.22 -16.89 4.03
CA VAL A 212 -3.71 -17.45 5.29
C VAL A 212 -4.32 -18.82 5.57
N LYS A 213 -5.63 -18.96 5.37
CA LYS A 213 -6.35 -20.23 5.51
C LYS A 213 -5.82 -21.31 4.55
N SER A 214 -5.38 -20.92 3.37
CA SER A 214 -4.82 -21.82 2.36
C SER A 214 -3.35 -22.18 2.59
N LEU A 215 -2.65 -21.47 3.49
CA LEU A 215 -1.26 -21.74 3.82
C LEU A 215 -1.15 -23.10 4.52
N ASN A 216 -0.25 -23.92 4.01
CA ASN A 216 0.16 -25.18 4.63
C ASN A 216 1.69 -25.30 4.51
N ASP A 217 2.41 -24.47 5.29
CA ASP A 217 3.86 -24.36 5.20
C ASP A 217 4.50 -24.24 6.58
N ASP A 218 5.11 -25.31 7.05
CA ASP A 218 5.76 -25.41 8.37
C ASP A 218 6.93 -24.44 8.58
N SER A 219 7.39 -23.78 7.53
CA SER A 219 8.45 -22.76 7.63
C SER A 219 7.89 -21.39 8.05
N VAL A 220 6.59 -21.16 7.91
CA VAL A 220 5.94 -19.93 8.34
C VAL A 220 5.71 -19.98 9.84
N PHE A 221 6.29 -19.00 10.56
CA PHE A 221 6.17 -18.86 12.01
C PHE A 221 4.94 -18.03 12.39
N SER A 222 4.74 -16.90 11.75
CA SER A 222 3.59 -16.03 12.04
C SER A 222 3.00 -15.42 10.79
N VAL A 223 1.71 -15.11 10.89
CA VAL A 223 0.98 -14.31 9.91
C VAL A 223 0.38 -13.09 10.61
N GLY A 224 0.14 -12.02 9.88
CA GLY A 224 -0.44 -10.83 10.50
C GLY A 224 -0.65 -9.69 9.51
N LEU A 225 -0.90 -8.51 10.07
CA LEU A 225 -1.15 -7.28 9.32
C LEU A 225 -0.19 -6.18 9.73
N ASN A 226 0.22 -5.37 8.77
CA ASN A 226 0.90 -4.09 9.03
C ASN A 226 0.42 -3.01 8.07
N CYS A 227 0.61 -1.75 8.49
CA CYS A 227 0.31 -0.55 7.69
C CYS A 227 -1.18 -0.40 7.29
N SER A 228 -1.50 0.66 6.54
CA SER A 228 -2.82 1.03 5.99
C SER A 228 -3.89 1.36 7.03
N LEU A 229 -4.01 0.60 8.10
CA LEU A 229 -5.07 0.75 9.11
C LEU A 229 -4.48 1.01 10.50
N ASN A 230 -5.28 1.62 11.39
CA ASN A 230 -4.99 1.66 12.82
C ASN A 230 -5.39 0.35 13.51
N ALA A 231 -5.06 0.21 14.80
CA ALA A 231 -5.30 -1.04 15.53
C ALA A 231 -6.78 -1.41 15.62
N ALA A 232 -7.66 -0.43 15.84
CA ALA A 232 -9.10 -0.67 15.96
C ALA A 232 -9.69 -1.28 14.67
N LYS A 233 -9.26 -0.80 13.50
CA LYS A 233 -9.70 -1.31 12.20
C LYS A 233 -9.06 -2.64 11.81
N MET A 234 -7.84 -2.91 12.27
CA MET A 234 -7.19 -4.21 12.07
C MET A 234 -7.81 -5.33 12.91
N ALA A 235 -8.36 -5.01 14.09
CA ALA A 235 -8.85 -5.98 15.06
C ALA A 235 -9.83 -7.02 14.48
N PRO A 236 -10.89 -6.66 13.71
CA PRO A 236 -11.81 -7.63 13.14
C PRO A 236 -11.14 -8.57 12.12
N ILE A 237 -10.14 -8.09 11.38
CA ILE A 237 -9.42 -8.90 10.38
C ILE A 237 -8.49 -9.87 11.11
N ILE A 238 -7.75 -9.40 12.10
CA ILE A 238 -6.88 -10.22 12.96
C ILE A 238 -7.68 -11.33 13.64
N GLN A 239 -8.88 -11.03 14.15
CA GLN A 239 -9.76 -12.03 14.75
C GLN A 239 -10.17 -13.11 13.76
N ARG A 240 -10.53 -12.75 12.53
CA ARG A 240 -10.83 -13.72 11.46
C ARG A 240 -9.61 -14.54 11.08
N MET A 241 -8.43 -13.92 10.92
CA MET A 241 -7.19 -14.62 10.63
C MET A 241 -6.87 -15.65 11.72
N ALA A 242 -6.95 -15.23 12.99
CA ALA A 242 -6.67 -16.12 14.14
C ALA A 242 -7.64 -17.31 14.22
N ALA A 243 -8.88 -17.17 13.75
CA ALA A 243 -9.86 -18.24 13.71
C ALA A 243 -9.61 -19.27 12.59
N GLU A 244 -8.85 -18.89 11.55
CA GLU A 244 -8.65 -19.70 10.34
C GLU A 244 -7.24 -20.29 10.22
N THR A 245 -6.38 -20.11 11.23
CA THR A 245 -5.00 -20.59 11.20
C THR A 245 -4.44 -20.94 12.56
N ASP A 246 -3.47 -21.86 12.57
CA ASP A 246 -2.67 -22.23 13.74
C ASP A 246 -1.34 -21.47 13.83
N TYR A 247 -1.05 -20.57 12.89
CA TYR A 247 0.16 -19.73 12.95
C TYR A 247 0.07 -18.70 14.07
N TYR A 248 1.23 -18.28 14.59
CA TYR A 248 1.28 -17.13 15.48
C TYR A 248 0.78 -15.87 14.76
N ILE A 249 0.14 -14.97 15.53
CA ILE A 249 -0.47 -13.76 14.99
C ILE A 249 0.38 -12.53 15.33
N SER A 250 0.66 -11.71 14.33
CA SER A 250 1.35 -10.44 14.46
C SER A 250 0.49 -9.26 13.99
N MET A 251 0.68 -8.08 14.60
CA MET A 251 -0.04 -6.87 14.23
C MET A 251 0.84 -5.62 14.42
N PHE A 252 1.01 -4.83 13.35
CA PHE A 252 1.81 -3.61 13.33
C PHE A 252 0.99 -2.46 12.71
N PRO A 253 0.08 -1.83 13.49
CA PRO A 253 -0.80 -0.78 13.00
C PRO A 253 -0.08 0.56 12.81
N ASN A 254 -0.68 1.43 11.99
CA ASN A 254 -0.30 2.83 11.91
C ASN A 254 -0.75 3.59 13.17
N ALA A 255 -0.10 4.72 13.46
CA ALA A 255 -0.56 5.69 14.46
C ALA A 255 -1.71 6.55 13.91
N GLY A 256 -2.83 5.89 13.58
CA GLY A 256 -3.96 6.50 12.87
C GLY A 256 -3.76 6.55 11.35
N LEU A 257 -4.54 7.40 10.70
CA LEU A 257 -4.38 7.73 9.28
C LEU A 257 -3.66 9.07 9.16
N PRO A 258 -2.85 9.27 8.11
CA PRO A 258 -2.22 10.57 7.89
C PRO A 258 -3.29 11.61 7.55
N ASP A 259 -3.12 12.83 8.08
CA ASP A 259 -3.89 13.99 7.68
C ASP A 259 -3.45 14.51 6.28
N GLU A 260 -4.05 15.60 5.82
CA GLU A 260 -3.71 16.25 4.54
C GLU A 260 -2.25 16.74 4.44
N HIS A 261 -1.56 16.84 5.58
CA HIS A 261 -0.14 17.21 5.67
C HIS A 261 0.78 16.00 5.89
N GLY A 262 0.22 14.80 5.91
CA GLY A 262 0.97 13.56 6.13
C GLY A 262 1.32 13.29 7.60
N HIS A 263 0.72 14.03 8.56
CA HIS A 263 0.92 13.78 9.99
C HIS A 263 -0.04 12.70 10.48
N TYR A 264 0.48 11.79 11.26
CA TYR A 264 -0.30 10.76 11.93
C TYR A 264 -0.84 11.29 13.26
N LEU A 265 -2.14 11.07 13.52
CA LEU A 265 -2.85 11.77 14.59
C LEU A 265 -2.99 10.97 15.88
N ASP A 266 -2.83 9.64 15.84
CA ASP A 266 -2.97 8.82 17.04
C ASP A 266 -1.75 9.00 17.95
N THR A 267 -2.03 9.44 19.16
CA THR A 267 -0.99 9.55 20.20
C THR A 267 -0.61 8.16 20.73
N PRO A 268 0.55 8.01 21.39
CA PRO A 268 0.95 6.76 22.04
C PRO A 268 -0.13 6.15 22.95
N LYS A 269 -0.89 6.98 23.66
CA LYS A 269 -1.98 6.55 24.54
C LYS A 269 -3.23 6.10 23.78
N MET A 270 -3.55 6.75 22.67
CA MET A 270 -4.67 6.32 21.80
C MET A 270 -4.35 4.95 21.21
N MET A 271 -3.17 4.78 20.63
CA MET A 271 -2.75 3.49 20.08
C MET A 271 -2.71 2.39 21.14
N GLN A 272 -2.25 2.69 22.37
CA GLN A 272 -2.29 1.76 23.49
C GLN A 272 -3.72 1.30 23.79
N ALA A 273 -4.68 2.23 23.85
CA ALA A 273 -6.09 1.94 24.11
C ALA A 273 -6.74 1.10 23.00
N GLU A 274 -6.36 1.32 21.74
CA GLU A 274 -6.86 0.55 20.59
C GLU A 274 -6.26 -0.88 20.53
N VAL A 275 -5.01 -1.05 20.94
CA VAL A 275 -4.33 -2.35 20.95
C VAL A 275 -4.82 -3.21 22.14
N TRP A 276 -5.21 -2.59 23.25
CA TRP A 276 -5.57 -3.32 24.48
C TRP A 276 -6.65 -4.40 24.28
N PRO A 277 -7.80 -4.15 23.63
CA PRO A 277 -8.83 -5.18 23.46
C PRO A 277 -8.35 -6.43 22.72
N ILE A 278 -7.38 -6.29 21.82
CA ILE A 278 -6.84 -7.39 21.03
C ILE A 278 -5.84 -8.21 21.88
N VAL A 279 -5.05 -7.53 22.72
CA VAL A 279 -4.16 -8.17 23.69
C VAL A 279 -4.98 -8.90 24.77
N GLU A 280 -6.03 -8.26 25.29
CA GLU A 280 -6.93 -8.86 26.29
C GLU A 280 -7.67 -10.08 25.76
N ALA A 281 -8.03 -10.09 24.47
CA ALA A 281 -8.60 -11.23 23.77
C ALA A 281 -7.61 -12.36 23.47
N HIS A 282 -6.34 -12.21 23.87
CA HIS A 282 -5.25 -13.19 23.66
C HIS A 282 -5.01 -13.57 22.19
N LEU A 283 -5.25 -12.64 21.26
CA LEU A 283 -5.12 -12.90 19.83
C LEU A 283 -3.70 -12.66 19.28
N LEU A 284 -2.82 -11.99 20.03
CA LEU A 284 -1.51 -11.57 19.54
C LEU A 284 -0.35 -12.33 20.16
N ASN A 285 0.66 -12.62 19.33
CA ASN A 285 1.96 -13.15 19.74
C ASN A 285 3.07 -12.13 19.51
N VAL A 286 2.92 -11.25 18.51
CA VAL A 286 3.83 -10.15 18.22
C VAL A 286 3.01 -8.88 17.98
N VAL A 287 3.41 -7.78 18.60
CA VAL A 287 2.80 -6.47 18.42
C VAL A 287 3.87 -5.40 18.28
N GLY A 288 3.70 -4.47 17.38
CA GLY A 288 4.61 -3.35 17.14
C GLY A 288 3.90 -2.17 16.53
N GLY A 289 4.62 -1.35 15.78
CA GLY A 289 4.06 -0.21 15.09
C GLY A 289 4.49 -0.14 13.63
N CYS A 290 3.70 0.56 12.81
CA CYS A 290 4.03 0.92 11.43
C CYS A 290 3.96 2.45 11.27
N CYS A 291 3.61 2.96 10.10
CA CYS A 291 3.67 4.38 9.78
C CYS A 291 3.13 5.30 10.88
N GLY A 292 3.84 6.38 11.14
CA GLY A 292 3.50 7.36 12.18
C GLY A 292 3.94 6.98 13.60
N THR A 293 4.35 5.72 13.85
CA THR A 293 4.80 5.31 15.19
C THR A 293 6.28 5.64 15.45
N ASP A 294 6.58 6.04 16.66
CA ASP A 294 7.92 6.30 17.18
C ASP A 294 8.21 5.49 18.46
N ASP A 295 9.33 5.75 19.10
CA ASP A 295 9.73 5.07 20.33
C ASP A 295 8.76 5.31 21.50
N LEU A 296 8.01 6.42 21.52
CA LEU A 296 7.00 6.67 22.54
C LEU A 296 5.79 5.74 22.36
N HIS A 297 5.35 5.50 21.12
CA HIS A 297 4.29 4.54 20.83
C HIS A 297 4.71 3.12 21.24
N ILE A 298 5.90 2.70 20.88
CA ILE A 298 6.44 1.39 21.23
C ILE A 298 6.60 1.23 22.76
N ARG A 299 6.98 2.30 23.46
CA ARG A 299 7.07 2.31 24.92
C ARG A 299 5.72 2.06 25.59
N GLU A 300 4.65 2.66 25.07
CA GLU A 300 3.30 2.42 25.60
C GLU A 300 2.80 1.00 25.29
N ILE A 301 3.09 0.47 24.11
CA ILE A 301 2.82 -0.94 23.77
C ILE A 301 3.62 -1.88 24.68
N ALA A 302 4.91 -1.61 24.89
CA ALA A 302 5.74 -2.43 25.76
C ALA A 302 5.21 -2.47 27.20
N LYS A 303 4.74 -1.34 27.74
CA LYS A 303 4.08 -1.28 29.06
C LYS A 303 2.79 -2.08 29.10
N LEU A 304 2.04 -2.11 28.00
CA LEU A 304 0.79 -2.83 27.91
C LEU A 304 0.97 -4.34 28.03
N VAL A 305 2.00 -4.89 27.40
CA VAL A 305 2.26 -6.34 27.35
C VAL A 305 3.16 -6.85 28.47
N GLN A 306 3.88 -5.98 29.18
CA GLN A 306 4.77 -6.34 30.30
C GLN A 306 4.04 -6.73 31.59
N PRO A 307 2.88 -6.13 31.99
CA PRO A 307 2.24 -6.47 33.27
C PRO A 307 1.54 -7.83 33.28
N ILE A 308 1.51 -8.55 32.17
CA ILE A 308 0.98 -9.92 32.12
C ILE A 308 2.07 -10.90 32.63
N GLU A 309 2.78 -10.53 33.69
CA GLU A 309 3.66 -11.45 34.42
C GLU A 309 2.78 -12.55 35.04
N GLY A 310 2.96 -13.77 34.51
CA GLY A 310 2.21 -14.96 34.96
C GLY A 310 1.16 -15.47 33.99
N LEU A 311 0.82 -14.73 32.95
CA LEU A 311 0.05 -15.27 31.82
C LEU A 311 1.02 -15.77 30.76
N PHE A 312 1.39 -17.03 30.83
CA PHE A 312 2.07 -17.69 29.72
C PHE A 312 1.00 -18.11 28.70
N ILE A 313 0.89 -17.38 27.58
CA ILE A 313 0.22 -17.91 26.39
C ILE A 313 1.15 -19.02 25.91
N THR A 314 0.77 -20.25 26.19
CA THR A 314 1.45 -21.40 25.58
C THR A 314 1.23 -21.32 24.09
N PRO A 315 2.32 -21.39 23.28
CA PRO A 315 2.17 -21.43 21.83
C PRO A 315 1.23 -22.55 21.44
N HIS A 316 0.31 -22.28 20.54
CA HIS A 316 -0.47 -23.31 19.89
C HIS A 316 0.47 -24.00 18.88
N TYR A 317 0.77 -25.27 19.10
CA TYR A 317 1.53 -26.07 18.13
C TYR A 317 0.57 -26.68 17.12
N PRO A 318 0.86 -26.60 15.80
CA PRO A 318 0.06 -27.30 14.79
C PRO A 318 -0.09 -28.78 15.12
N GLY A 319 -1.32 -29.27 15.25
CA GLY A 319 -1.63 -30.68 15.52
C GLY A 319 -2.15 -31.02 16.92
N GLU A 320 -2.20 -30.08 17.86
CA GLU A 320 -2.87 -30.30 19.15
C GLU A 320 -4.20 -29.54 19.20
N GLY A 321 -5.31 -30.25 19.20
CA GLY A 321 -6.67 -29.72 19.22
C GLY A 321 -6.89 -28.66 20.32
N GLY A 322 -7.41 -27.52 19.87
CA GLY A 322 -7.48 -26.26 20.59
C GLY A 322 -8.01 -26.32 22.01
N THR A 323 -7.13 -26.07 22.97
CA THR A 323 -7.49 -25.54 24.29
C THR A 323 -6.40 -24.60 24.75
N VAL A 324 -6.72 -23.31 24.85
CA VAL A 324 -5.89 -22.32 25.51
C VAL A 324 -5.77 -22.72 27.00
N ARG A 325 -4.57 -23.06 27.45
CA ARG A 325 -4.31 -23.29 28.89
C ARG A 325 -3.71 -22.05 29.51
N VAL A 326 -4.44 -21.45 30.42
CA VAL A 326 -3.95 -20.39 31.29
C VAL A 326 -3.33 -21.06 32.54
N CYS A 327 -2.03 -20.95 32.71
CA CYS A 327 -1.37 -21.35 33.94
C CYS A 327 -1.22 -20.14 34.86
N GLY A 328 -1.96 -20.11 35.97
CA GLY A 328 -1.83 -19.08 37.02
C GLY A 328 -0.49 -19.17 37.77
N SER A 329 -0.01 -18.01 38.22
CA SER A 329 1.20 -17.85 39.01
C SER A 329 1.10 -18.64 40.35
N GLY A 330 1.79 -19.75 40.47
CA GLY A 330 1.85 -20.45 41.78
C GLY A 330 2.34 -21.87 41.79
N SER A 331 2.79 -22.45 40.70
CA SER A 331 3.37 -23.80 40.75
C SER A 331 4.76 -23.88 40.12
N SER A 332 5.69 -24.40 40.88
CA SER A 332 7.06 -24.67 40.45
C SER A 332 7.10 -25.62 39.25
N ALA A 333 8.08 -25.41 38.38
CA ALA A 333 8.24 -26.02 37.05
C ALA A 333 8.46 -27.55 37.00
N ALA A 334 7.93 -28.31 37.96
CA ALA A 334 8.23 -29.75 38.08
C ALA A 334 7.02 -30.71 38.04
N SER A 335 5.82 -30.25 37.70
CA SER A 335 4.66 -31.16 37.72
C SER A 335 3.61 -30.87 36.64
N CYS A 336 3.99 -30.84 35.38
CA CYS A 336 3.05 -30.97 34.26
C CYS A 336 3.19 -32.36 33.61
N VAL A 337 2.63 -33.38 34.27
CA VAL A 337 2.43 -34.72 33.71
C VAL A 337 0.99 -34.81 33.19
N HIS A 338 0.86 -35.32 31.99
CA HIS A 338 -0.36 -35.58 31.28
C HIS A 338 -1.51 -36.18 32.10
N ARG A 339 -2.69 -35.63 31.98
CA ARG A 339 -3.94 -36.38 32.17
C ARG A 339 -4.89 -36.08 31.05
N ALA A 340 -5.12 -37.09 30.24
CA ALA A 340 -6.17 -37.12 29.21
C ALA A 340 -7.54 -37.41 29.82
N SER A 341 -8.54 -36.81 29.20
CA SER A 341 -9.95 -37.23 29.12
C SER A 341 -10.75 -37.51 30.39
N SER A 342 -11.81 -36.73 30.59
CA SER A 342 -13.17 -37.26 30.74
C SER A 342 -14.22 -36.17 30.66
N GLU A 343 -15.28 -36.51 29.99
CA GLU A 343 -16.52 -35.79 29.74
C GLU A 343 -17.15 -35.15 30.97
N HIS A 344 -17.70 -33.93 30.82
CA HIS A 344 -18.99 -33.59 31.45
C HIS A 344 -19.59 -32.39 30.76
N GLY A 345 -20.81 -32.55 30.28
CA GLY A 345 -21.61 -31.55 29.60
C GLY A 345 -22.03 -30.41 30.47
N ILE A 346 -22.12 -29.25 29.88
CA ILE A 346 -22.80 -28.09 30.47
C ILE A 346 -23.93 -27.64 29.51
N SER A 347 -25.13 -27.57 30.09
CA SER A 347 -26.41 -27.32 29.48
C SER A 347 -26.49 -25.91 28.87
N ASN A 348 -27.02 -25.84 27.67
CA ASN A 348 -27.56 -24.65 27.05
C ASN A 348 -28.80 -24.13 27.79
N THR A 349 -28.78 -22.89 28.24
CA THR A 349 -29.99 -22.10 28.50
C THR A 349 -29.91 -20.78 27.73
N PRO A 350 -30.92 -20.46 26.90
CA PRO A 350 -30.92 -19.23 26.14
C PRO A 350 -31.43 -18.07 26.99
N ILE A 351 -30.74 -16.94 26.92
CA ILE A 351 -31.22 -15.68 27.52
C ILE A 351 -32.14 -14.98 26.53
N SER A 352 -33.31 -14.71 27.05
CA SER A 352 -34.51 -14.08 26.51
C SER A 352 -34.25 -12.71 25.86
N SER A 353 -34.93 -12.52 24.73
CA SER A 353 -35.25 -11.30 23.99
C SER A 353 -35.57 -10.06 24.83
N ALA A 354 -34.95 -8.92 24.49
CA ALA A 354 -35.45 -7.59 24.82
C ALA A 354 -36.10 -6.97 23.57
N ALA A 355 -37.25 -6.35 23.81
CA ALA A 355 -38.18 -5.80 22.84
C ALA A 355 -37.69 -4.51 22.16
N PRO A 356 -38.28 -4.12 21.01
CA PRO A 356 -37.79 -3.02 20.17
C PRO A 356 -38.24 -1.64 20.72
N VAL A 357 -37.33 -0.67 20.64
CA VAL A 357 -37.58 0.75 20.89
C VAL A 357 -38.21 1.38 19.64
N LYS A 358 -39.28 2.13 19.84
CA LYS A 358 -40.04 2.84 18.80
C LYS A 358 -39.23 4.00 18.21
N GLU A 359 -39.25 4.10 16.88
CA GLU A 359 -38.85 5.29 16.14
C GLU A 359 -39.88 6.41 16.30
N GLU A 360 -39.42 7.58 16.73
CA GLU A 360 -40.18 8.83 16.59
C GLU A 360 -39.76 9.54 15.31
N LYS A 361 -40.75 9.76 14.44
CA LYS A 361 -40.62 10.56 13.20
C LYS A 361 -40.55 12.04 13.55
N CYS A 362 -39.50 12.71 13.10
CA CYS A 362 -39.45 14.16 12.99
C CYS A 362 -39.84 14.59 11.57
N SER A 363 -40.89 15.36 11.46
CA SER A 363 -41.42 15.92 10.22
C SER A 363 -40.78 17.27 9.93
N CYS A 364 -40.03 17.40 8.85
CA CYS A 364 -39.90 18.68 8.15
C CYS A 364 -40.01 18.41 6.63
N GLY A 365 -41.13 18.89 6.10
CA GLY A 365 -41.40 18.79 4.68
C GLY A 365 -40.57 19.80 3.88
N ILE A 366 -40.01 19.34 2.79
CA ILE A 366 -39.73 20.15 1.60
C ILE A 366 -40.06 19.26 0.40
N ASP A 367 -41.13 19.66 -0.30
CA ASP A 367 -41.52 19.10 -1.58
C ASP A 367 -40.48 19.48 -2.64
N HIS A 368 -39.97 18.50 -3.33
CA HIS A 368 -39.46 18.68 -4.68
C HIS A 368 -39.93 17.52 -5.58
N ASP A 369 -41.09 17.77 -6.19
CA ASP A 369 -41.53 17.04 -7.36
C ASP A 369 -40.61 17.36 -8.55
N ALA A 370 -39.81 16.38 -8.94
CA ALA A 370 -39.32 16.23 -10.31
C ALA A 370 -39.37 14.74 -10.62
N ALA A 371 -40.33 14.37 -11.42
CA ALA A 371 -40.53 13.01 -11.89
C ALA A 371 -39.31 12.53 -12.69
N PRO A 372 -38.79 11.30 -12.44
CA PRO A 372 -37.80 10.69 -13.31
C PRO A 372 -38.50 10.18 -14.57
N VAL A 373 -37.96 10.58 -15.71
CA VAL A 373 -38.30 10.01 -17.01
C VAL A 373 -38.02 8.50 -16.95
N ALA A 374 -39.06 7.72 -17.11
CA ALA A 374 -39.00 6.28 -17.19
C ALA A 374 -38.29 5.86 -18.48
N THR A 375 -37.06 5.39 -18.39
CA THR A 375 -36.44 4.58 -19.42
C THR A 375 -36.70 3.11 -19.12
N SER A 376 -37.42 2.46 -20.04
CA SER A 376 -37.76 1.04 -20.05
C SER A 376 -36.49 0.19 -19.90
N LYS A 377 -36.48 -0.73 -18.93
CA LYS A 377 -35.49 -1.80 -18.81
C LYS A 377 -35.67 -2.79 -19.96
N PRO A 378 -34.62 -3.15 -20.69
CA PRO A 378 -34.58 -4.40 -21.44
C PRO A 378 -34.02 -5.53 -20.53
N GLU A 379 -34.70 -6.65 -20.49
CA GLU A 379 -34.20 -7.89 -19.89
C GLU A 379 -33.14 -8.50 -20.83
N GLY A 380 -31.89 -8.62 -20.33
CA GLY A 380 -30.75 -9.21 -21.03
C GLY A 380 -29.56 -8.23 -21.01
N ASN A 381 -28.72 -8.25 -19.95
CA ASN A 381 -28.05 -7.01 -19.56
C ASN A 381 -26.53 -7.07 -19.65
N ALA A 382 -25.99 -7.55 -20.80
CA ALA A 382 -24.53 -7.51 -21.03
C ALA A 382 -23.95 -6.10 -20.91
N ALA A 383 -24.73 -5.07 -21.28
CA ALA A 383 -24.32 -3.67 -21.11
C ALA A 383 -24.16 -3.28 -19.63
N GLU A 384 -25.09 -3.68 -18.73
CA GLU A 384 -24.95 -3.42 -17.30
C GLU A 384 -23.83 -4.24 -16.66
N GLU A 385 -23.54 -5.43 -17.18
CA GLU A 385 -22.38 -6.22 -16.76
C GLU A 385 -21.05 -5.53 -17.10
N VAL A 386 -20.98 -4.70 -18.16
CA VAL A 386 -19.81 -3.86 -18.44
C VAL A 386 -19.61 -2.85 -17.31
N PHE A 387 -20.68 -2.18 -16.88
CA PHE A 387 -20.64 -1.25 -15.76
C PHE A 387 -20.14 -1.92 -14.49
N GLU A 388 -20.74 -3.06 -14.12
CA GLU A 388 -20.37 -3.78 -12.89
C GLU A 388 -18.94 -4.34 -12.95
N ALA A 389 -18.51 -4.85 -14.10
CA ALA A 389 -17.15 -5.36 -14.26
C ALA A 389 -16.09 -4.26 -14.14
N ILE A 390 -16.37 -3.06 -14.67
CA ILE A 390 -15.48 -1.90 -14.53
C ILE A 390 -15.47 -1.40 -13.09
N LEU A 391 -16.64 -1.27 -12.46
CA LEU A 391 -16.76 -0.87 -11.05
C LEU A 391 -15.99 -1.82 -10.12
N ALA A 392 -16.02 -3.13 -10.43
CA ALA A 392 -15.28 -4.16 -9.70
C ALA A 392 -13.81 -4.30 -10.13
N GLY A 393 -13.33 -3.51 -11.11
CA GLY A 393 -11.95 -3.56 -11.59
C GLY A 393 -11.54 -4.84 -12.33
N LYS A 394 -12.50 -5.59 -12.90
CA LYS A 394 -12.27 -6.91 -13.52
C LYS A 394 -12.14 -6.80 -15.05
N GLY A 395 -10.90 -6.62 -15.55
CA GLY A 395 -10.60 -6.36 -16.96
C GLY A 395 -11.13 -7.42 -17.92
N ASP A 396 -10.87 -8.72 -17.66
CA ASP A 396 -11.33 -9.80 -18.52
C ASP A 396 -12.86 -9.85 -18.62
N LYS A 397 -13.55 -9.67 -17.49
CA LYS A 397 -15.01 -9.63 -17.44
C LYS A 397 -15.59 -8.42 -18.16
N ALA A 398 -14.93 -7.26 -18.06
CA ALA A 398 -15.33 -6.05 -18.77
C ALA A 398 -15.20 -6.23 -20.28
N ALA A 399 -14.10 -6.83 -20.76
CA ALA A 399 -13.90 -7.15 -22.17
C ALA A 399 -14.94 -8.15 -22.69
N ASP A 400 -15.22 -9.23 -21.94
CA ASP A 400 -16.19 -10.24 -22.36
C ASP A 400 -17.64 -9.72 -22.31
N ALA A 401 -18.00 -8.93 -21.31
CA ALA A 401 -19.30 -8.27 -21.25
C ALA A 401 -19.47 -7.27 -22.41
N THR A 402 -18.40 -6.53 -22.76
CA THR A 402 -18.42 -5.60 -23.92
C THR A 402 -18.69 -6.35 -25.23
N LYS A 403 -18.04 -7.50 -25.47
CA LYS A 403 -18.30 -8.33 -26.66
C LYS A 403 -19.77 -8.79 -26.69
N ARG A 404 -20.29 -9.29 -25.58
CA ARG A 404 -21.68 -9.72 -25.48
C ARG A 404 -22.66 -8.57 -25.71
N ALA A 405 -22.41 -7.37 -25.16
CA ALA A 405 -23.23 -6.20 -25.39
C ALA A 405 -23.27 -5.80 -26.88
N LEU A 406 -22.12 -5.92 -27.59
CA LEU A 406 -22.05 -5.73 -29.02
C LEU A 406 -22.86 -6.78 -29.81
N ASP A 407 -22.75 -8.06 -29.40
CA ASP A 407 -23.51 -9.19 -29.98
C ASP A 407 -25.02 -9.02 -29.75
N GLU A 408 -25.43 -8.43 -28.63
CA GLU A 408 -26.82 -8.03 -28.32
C GLU A 408 -27.30 -6.79 -29.14
N GLY A 409 -26.41 -6.18 -29.93
CA GLY A 409 -26.72 -5.06 -30.80
C GLY A 409 -26.65 -3.68 -30.14
N VAL A 410 -26.06 -3.57 -28.94
CA VAL A 410 -25.83 -2.29 -28.28
C VAL A 410 -24.75 -1.51 -29.08
N ALA A 411 -25.04 -0.26 -29.45
CA ALA A 411 -24.07 0.52 -30.19
C ALA A 411 -22.80 0.80 -29.37
N PRO A 412 -21.59 0.74 -29.98
CA PRO A 412 -20.33 1.00 -29.28
C PRO A 412 -20.33 2.30 -28.48
N GLN A 413 -20.91 3.35 -29.00
CA GLN A 413 -20.98 4.66 -28.33
C GLN A 413 -21.91 4.65 -27.12
N ASP A 414 -22.98 3.85 -27.14
CA ASP A 414 -23.89 3.69 -25.99
C ASP A 414 -23.25 2.89 -24.87
N ILE A 415 -22.39 1.92 -25.18
CA ILE A 415 -21.59 1.19 -24.19
C ILE A 415 -20.63 2.17 -23.51
N ILE A 416 -19.93 3.02 -24.27
CA ILE A 416 -19.00 4.01 -23.72
C ILE A 416 -19.74 5.01 -22.82
N ASN A 417 -20.74 5.69 -23.37
CA ASN A 417 -21.42 6.79 -22.68
C ASN A 417 -22.32 6.31 -21.54
N GLY A 418 -23.06 5.22 -21.79
CA GLY A 418 -24.07 4.70 -20.86
C GLY A 418 -23.49 3.86 -19.72
N GLN A 419 -22.42 3.10 -19.97
CA GLN A 419 -21.92 2.13 -19.00
C GLN A 419 -20.51 2.47 -18.50
N MET A 420 -19.57 2.68 -19.41
CA MET A 420 -18.17 2.84 -19.05
C MET A 420 -17.89 4.16 -18.32
N ILE A 421 -18.39 5.29 -18.85
CA ILE A 421 -18.25 6.61 -18.23
C ILE A 421 -19.00 6.66 -16.89
N ARG A 422 -20.18 6.04 -16.82
CA ARG A 422 -20.96 5.95 -15.58
C ARG A 422 -20.21 5.14 -14.50
N ALA A 423 -19.61 4.01 -14.88
CA ALA A 423 -18.80 3.20 -13.98
C ALA A 423 -17.62 3.99 -13.39
N MET A 424 -16.85 4.67 -14.25
CA MET A 424 -15.71 5.48 -13.81
C MET A 424 -16.14 6.67 -12.94
N SER A 425 -17.28 7.30 -13.24
CA SER A 425 -17.83 8.36 -12.40
C SER A 425 -18.22 7.83 -11.02
N GLN A 426 -18.81 6.63 -10.94
CA GLN A 426 -19.14 5.99 -9.65
C GLN A 426 -17.89 5.57 -8.86
N VAL A 427 -16.86 5.06 -9.54
CA VAL A 427 -15.56 4.74 -8.91
C VAL A 427 -14.92 6.02 -8.34
N GLY A 428 -14.96 7.12 -9.11
CA GLY A 428 -14.46 8.42 -8.67
C GLY A 428 -15.23 8.95 -7.46
N GLN A 429 -16.57 8.84 -7.46
CA GLN A 429 -17.41 9.23 -6.33
C GLN A 429 -17.13 8.36 -5.09
N ASN A 430 -17.01 7.03 -5.28
CA ASN A 430 -16.66 6.12 -4.19
C ASN A 430 -15.29 6.47 -3.57
N PHE A 431 -14.34 6.91 -4.40
CA PHE A 431 -13.04 7.37 -3.93
C PHE A 431 -13.15 8.66 -3.10
N GLN A 432 -13.91 9.66 -3.56
CA GLN A 432 -14.17 10.90 -2.81
C GLN A 432 -14.91 10.65 -1.49
N ASP A 433 -15.83 9.70 -1.49
CA ASP A 433 -16.58 9.30 -0.28
C ASP A 433 -15.76 8.43 0.68
N GLY A 434 -14.49 8.12 0.36
CA GLY A 434 -13.64 7.20 1.15
C GLY A 434 -14.08 5.74 1.10
N LYS A 435 -14.95 5.37 0.15
CA LYS A 435 -15.45 3.99 -0.06
C LYS A 435 -14.59 3.20 -1.05
N ALA A 436 -13.73 3.86 -1.79
CA ALA A 436 -12.77 3.26 -2.69
C ALA A 436 -11.39 3.93 -2.52
N PHE A 437 -10.32 3.21 -2.84
CA PHE A 437 -8.94 3.65 -2.71
C PHE A 437 -8.24 3.67 -4.06
N VAL A 438 -7.07 4.33 -4.15
CA VAL A 438 -6.27 4.48 -5.39
C VAL A 438 -6.15 3.19 -6.22
N PRO A 439 -5.92 2.00 -5.63
CA PRO A 439 -5.85 0.76 -6.42
C PRO A 439 -7.14 0.36 -7.11
N GLN A 440 -8.29 0.59 -6.46
CA GLN A 440 -9.59 0.31 -7.07
C GLN A 440 -9.84 1.23 -8.26
N LEU A 441 -9.40 2.49 -8.17
CA LEU A 441 -9.40 3.42 -9.27
C LEU A 441 -8.54 2.92 -10.45
N LEU A 442 -7.31 2.47 -10.17
CA LEU A 442 -6.39 1.92 -11.17
C LEU A 442 -6.94 0.64 -11.83
N MET A 443 -7.54 -0.24 -11.02
CA MET A 443 -8.15 -1.47 -11.53
C MET A 443 -9.37 -1.18 -12.40
N ALA A 444 -10.22 -0.24 -12.00
CA ALA A 444 -11.37 0.20 -12.79
C ALA A 444 -10.91 0.86 -14.13
N GLY A 445 -9.87 1.69 -14.08
CA GLY A 445 -9.25 2.28 -15.29
C GLY A 445 -8.71 1.21 -16.25
N ARG A 446 -8.09 0.15 -15.73
CA ARG A 446 -7.63 -1.00 -16.54
C ARG A 446 -8.79 -1.81 -17.12
N ALA A 447 -9.83 -2.06 -16.33
CA ALA A 447 -11.02 -2.75 -16.80
C ALA A 447 -11.70 -1.96 -17.91
N MET A 448 -11.79 -0.64 -17.77
CA MET A 448 -12.27 0.24 -18.81
C MET A 448 -11.40 0.20 -20.07
N LYS A 449 -10.07 0.22 -19.91
CA LYS A 449 -9.13 0.12 -21.06
C LYS A 449 -9.33 -1.20 -21.82
N ALA A 450 -9.45 -2.32 -21.11
CA ALA A 450 -9.70 -3.63 -21.71
C ALA A 450 -11.01 -3.66 -22.54
N ALA A 451 -12.07 -3.04 -22.03
CA ALA A 451 -13.34 -2.87 -22.74
C ALA A 451 -13.20 -1.95 -23.97
N LEU A 452 -12.48 -0.81 -23.83
CA LEU A 452 -12.23 0.14 -24.91
C LEU A 452 -11.44 -0.47 -26.08
N GLU A 453 -10.47 -1.36 -25.81
CA GLU A 453 -9.71 -2.03 -26.86
C GLU A 453 -10.61 -2.89 -27.77
N ILE A 454 -11.73 -3.41 -27.26
CA ILE A 454 -12.75 -4.12 -28.07
C ILE A 454 -13.53 -3.15 -28.95
N LEU A 455 -13.80 -1.94 -28.48
CA LEU A 455 -14.64 -0.95 -29.18
C LEU A 455 -13.85 -0.13 -30.21
N LYS A 456 -12.55 0.13 -29.98
CA LYS A 456 -11.69 0.95 -30.87
C LYS A 456 -11.76 0.56 -32.34
N PRO A 457 -11.68 -0.72 -32.78
CA PRO A 457 -11.73 -1.09 -34.17
C PRO A 457 -13.09 -0.76 -34.82
N LEU A 458 -14.16 -0.77 -34.04
CA LEU A 458 -15.53 -0.51 -34.52
C LEU A 458 -15.84 0.99 -34.67
N LEU A 459 -15.03 1.81 -33.99
CA LEU A 459 -15.10 3.27 -34.03
C LEU A 459 -14.16 3.87 -35.09
N ALA A 460 -13.23 3.09 -35.63
CA ALA A 460 -12.30 3.48 -36.67
C ALA A 460 -13.04 3.69 -38.00
N GLY A 461 -13.46 4.94 -38.26
CA GLY A 461 -14.19 5.34 -39.48
C GLY A 461 -15.32 6.34 -39.23
N GLN A 462 -15.70 6.57 -37.99
CA GLN A 462 -16.53 7.71 -37.60
C GLN A 462 -15.62 8.85 -37.12
N ALA A 463 -15.97 10.12 -37.41
CA ALA A 463 -15.20 11.29 -37.00
C ALA A 463 -14.79 11.17 -35.52
N SER A 464 -13.51 11.45 -35.22
CA SER A 464 -12.84 11.15 -33.97
C SER A 464 -13.73 11.31 -32.73
N THR A 465 -14.04 10.21 -32.08
CA THR A 465 -14.87 10.16 -30.85
C THR A 465 -14.09 10.47 -29.59
N THR A 466 -12.83 10.92 -29.72
CA THR A 466 -12.04 11.34 -28.56
C THR A 466 -12.58 12.64 -27.99
N LEU A 467 -12.61 12.75 -26.66
CA LEU A 467 -12.94 14.00 -25.97
C LEU A 467 -11.89 15.09 -26.20
N GLY A 468 -10.66 14.70 -26.54
CA GLY A 468 -9.52 15.54 -26.80
C GLY A 468 -8.21 14.80 -26.62
N ARG A 469 -7.11 15.39 -27.07
CA ARG A 469 -5.74 14.86 -26.92
C ARG A 469 -5.00 15.57 -25.80
N ILE A 470 -4.44 14.81 -24.90
CA ILE A 470 -3.76 15.29 -23.70
C ILE A 470 -2.30 14.84 -23.72
N VAL A 471 -1.39 15.76 -23.46
CA VAL A 471 -0.01 15.45 -23.07
C VAL A 471 0.08 15.60 -21.56
N ILE A 472 0.65 14.61 -20.86
CA ILE A 472 0.83 14.66 -19.41
C ILE A 472 2.27 14.28 -19.04
N GLY A 473 2.89 15.05 -18.12
CA GLY A 473 4.24 14.80 -17.65
C GLY A 473 4.48 15.38 -16.24
N THR A 474 5.48 14.84 -15.57
CA THR A 474 5.99 15.44 -14.33
C THR A 474 7.14 16.37 -14.67
N VAL A 475 7.13 17.59 -14.11
CA VAL A 475 8.09 18.63 -14.44
C VAL A 475 9.53 18.29 -14.04
N LYS A 476 10.49 19.00 -14.61
CA LYS A 476 11.93 18.82 -14.37
C LYS A 476 12.27 18.84 -12.87
N GLY A 477 13.15 17.91 -12.48
CA GLY A 477 13.61 17.75 -11.10
C GLY A 477 12.63 16.97 -10.22
N ASP A 478 11.48 16.55 -10.74
CA ASP A 478 10.47 15.79 -10.00
C ASP A 478 10.32 14.38 -10.57
N LEU A 479 10.55 13.38 -9.72
CA LEU A 479 10.54 11.95 -10.10
C LEU A 479 9.24 11.23 -9.71
N HIS A 480 8.27 11.93 -9.14
CA HIS A 480 7.03 11.34 -8.71
C HIS A 480 6.08 11.09 -9.88
N ASP A 481 5.58 9.87 -10.00
CA ASP A 481 4.75 9.46 -11.13
C ASP A 481 3.39 8.85 -10.74
N ILE A 482 3.22 8.38 -9.49
CA ILE A 482 2.01 7.67 -9.06
C ILE A 482 0.75 8.51 -9.29
N GLY A 483 0.73 9.74 -8.78
CA GLY A 483 -0.42 10.65 -8.96
C GLY A 483 -0.66 11.00 -10.41
N LYS A 484 0.40 11.32 -11.16
CA LYS A 484 0.34 11.61 -12.59
C LYS A 484 -0.18 10.42 -13.41
N ASN A 485 0.32 9.20 -13.15
CA ASN A 485 -0.11 8.01 -13.85
C ASN A 485 -1.57 7.67 -13.54
N LEU A 486 -2.03 7.94 -12.32
CA LEU A 486 -3.43 7.83 -11.94
C LEU A 486 -4.30 8.80 -12.74
N VAL A 487 -3.92 10.07 -12.81
CA VAL A 487 -4.61 11.09 -13.61
C VAL A 487 -4.65 10.67 -15.08
N ALA A 488 -3.51 10.22 -15.65
CA ALA A 488 -3.44 9.74 -17.02
C ALA A 488 -4.43 8.60 -17.29
N SER A 489 -4.45 7.59 -16.42
CA SER A 489 -5.36 6.43 -16.56
C SER A 489 -6.83 6.82 -16.45
N MET A 490 -7.17 7.78 -15.58
CA MET A 490 -8.54 8.28 -15.47
C MET A 490 -8.98 9.10 -16.67
N LEU A 491 -8.10 9.94 -17.21
CA LEU A 491 -8.37 10.70 -18.42
C LEU A 491 -8.55 9.77 -19.63
N GLU A 492 -7.68 8.75 -19.80
CA GLU A 492 -7.84 7.70 -20.81
C GLU A 492 -9.17 6.96 -20.62
N GLY A 493 -9.47 6.58 -19.38
CA GLY A 493 -10.72 5.90 -19.01
C GLY A 493 -11.97 6.74 -19.30
N CYS A 494 -11.87 8.05 -19.31
CA CYS A 494 -12.98 8.95 -19.62
C CYS A 494 -13.07 9.34 -21.11
N GLY A 495 -12.24 8.77 -21.99
CA GLY A 495 -12.33 8.95 -23.44
C GLY A 495 -11.40 9.99 -24.03
N PHE A 496 -10.39 10.46 -23.28
CA PHE A 496 -9.30 11.26 -23.82
C PHE A 496 -8.21 10.36 -24.42
N GLU A 497 -7.51 10.84 -25.43
CA GLU A 497 -6.25 10.25 -25.89
C GLU A 497 -5.11 10.88 -25.10
N VAL A 498 -4.37 10.08 -24.31
CA VAL A 498 -3.33 10.59 -23.41
C VAL A 498 -1.95 10.12 -23.83
N LYS A 499 -1.03 11.07 -24.05
CA LYS A 499 0.40 10.83 -24.24
C LYS A 499 1.14 11.16 -22.95
N ASN A 500 1.50 10.14 -22.19
CA ASN A 500 2.33 10.29 -21.01
C ASN A 500 3.81 10.38 -21.41
N ILE A 501 4.46 11.49 -21.10
CA ILE A 501 5.86 11.77 -21.49
C ILE A 501 6.86 11.53 -20.35
N GLY A 502 6.39 10.91 -19.25
CA GLY A 502 7.27 10.46 -18.16
C GLY A 502 7.42 11.47 -17.03
N ILE A 503 8.58 11.40 -16.38
CA ILE A 503 8.99 12.19 -15.22
C ILE A 503 10.24 13.00 -15.54
N ASP A 504 10.60 13.96 -14.70
CA ASP A 504 11.79 14.81 -14.89
C ASP A 504 11.85 15.45 -16.29
N VAL A 505 10.71 15.93 -16.76
CA VAL A 505 10.58 16.41 -18.14
C VAL A 505 10.97 17.87 -18.25
N PRO A 506 11.99 18.25 -19.01
CA PRO A 506 12.36 19.62 -19.24
C PRO A 506 11.37 20.36 -20.16
N SER A 507 11.33 21.70 -20.06
CA SER A 507 10.34 22.53 -20.72
C SER A 507 10.30 22.39 -22.24
N ASP A 508 11.45 22.21 -22.89
CA ASP A 508 11.57 21.99 -24.34
C ASP A 508 10.87 20.68 -24.79
N LYS A 509 10.92 19.64 -23.96
CA LYS A 509 10.28 18.35 -24.23
C LYS A 509 8.75 18.43 -24.09
N PHE A 510 8.24 19.25 -23.18
CA PHE A 510 6.82 19.54 -23.10
C PHE A 510 6.33 20.24 -24.38
N VAL A 511 7.09 21.27 -24.84
CA VAL A 511 6.78 22.01 -26.08
C VAL A 511 6.81 21.08 -27.31
N GLU A 512 7.84 20.24 -27.43
CA GLU A 512 7.96 19.25 -28.50
C GLU A 512 6.77 18.28 -28.50
N ALA A 513 6.46 17.70 -27.34
CA ALA A 513 5.36 16.74 -27.21
C ALA A 513 3.99 17.35 -27.53
N VAL A 514 3.73 18.59 -27.11
CA VAL A 514 2.48 19.31 -27.42
C VAL A 514 2.34 19.51 -28.92
N LYS A 515 3.41 19.93 -29.63
CA LYS A 515 3.43 20.12 -31.09
C LYS A 515 3.23 18.79 -31.82
N ASP A 516 4.04 17.77 -31.48
CA ASP A 516 4.04 16.49 -32.21
C ASP A 516 2.71 15.75 -32.05
N TYR A 517 2.11 15.82 -30.84
CA TYR A 517 0.84 15.17 -30.56
C TYR A 517 -0.36 16.03 -30.93
N ASN A 518 -0.15 17.29 -31.28
CA ASN A 518 -1.19 18.29 -31.48
C ASN A 518 -2.20 18.28 -30.34
N ALA A 519 -1.68 18.44 -29.12
CA ALA A 519 -2.44 18.30 -27.89
C ALA A 519 -3.41 19.46 -27.68
N ASP A 520 -4.63 19.15 -27.25
CA ASP A 520 -5.64 20.11 -26.84
C ASP A 520 -5.40 20.59 -25.42
N ILE A 521 -4.87 19.68 -24.54
CA ILE A 521 -4.55 19.97 -23.13
C ILE A 521 -3.13 19.50 -22.83
N LEU A 522 -2.38 20.31 -22.10
CA LEU A 522 -1.15 19.93 -21.42
C LEU A 522 -1.40 19.81 -19.92
N CYS A 523 -1.15 18.64 -19.34
CA CYS A 523 -1.23 18.40 -17.91
C CYS A 523 0.18 18.32 -17.30
N MET A 524 0.44 19.12 -16.28
CA MET A 524 1.72 19.10 -15.55
C MET A 524 1.52 18.68 -14.10
N SER A 525 2.40 17.80 -13.62
CA SER A 525 2.40 17.31 -12.26
C SER A 525 3.70 17.70 -11.53
N ALA A 526 3.59 18.06 -10.25
CA ALA A 526 4.73 18.24 -9.33
C ALA A 526 4.32 17.79 -7.93
N LEU A 527 5.24 17.17 -7.19
CA LEU A 527 5.00 16.75 -5.80
C LEU A 527 5.83 17.55 -4.78
N LEU A 528 6.78 18.34 -5.23
CA LEU A 528 7.64 19.15 -4.35
C LEU A 528 7.40 20.65 -4.59
N THR A 529 7.42 21.44 -3.52
CA THR A 529 7.34 22.91 -3.61
C THR A 529 8.49 23.52 -4.41
N THR A 530 9.64 22.85 -4.42
CA THR A 530 10.83 23.28 -5.17
C THR A 530 10.70 23.01 -6.66
N THR A 531 9.94 21.96 -7.06
CA THR A 531 9.78 21.58 -8.47
C THR A 531 8.55 22.20 -9.13
N MET A 532 7.51 22.54 -8.36
CA MET A 532 6.30 23.16 -8.94
C MET A 532 6.58 24.46 -9.69
N THR A 533 7.63 25.18 -9.32
CA THR A 533 8.05 26.43 -9.99
C THR A 533 8.42 26.21 -11.46
N TYR A 534 8.89 25.02 -11.85
CA TYR A 534 9.16 24.66 -13.25
C TYR A 534 7.92 24.63 -14.13
N MET A 535 6.70 24.55 -13.57
CA MET A 535 5.46 24.69 -14.34
C MET A 535 5.38 26.06 -15.04
N LYS A 536 5.86 27.11 -14.38
CA LYS A 536 5.96 28.46 -14.94
C LYS A 536 6.92 28.51 -16.12
N ASP A 537 8.06 27.83 -16.02
CA ASP A 537 9.06 27.77 -17.09
C ASP A 537 8.51 27.03 -18.33
N VAL A 538 7.68 26.00 -18.11
CA VAL A 538 7.01 25.31 -19.22
C VAL A 538 5.98 26.22 -19.91
N ILE A 539 5.17 26.96 -19.14
CA ILE A 539 4.20 27.92 -19.70
C ILE A 539 4.93 29.00 -20.50
N GLN A 540 6.02 29.55 -19.97
CA GLN A 540 6.85 30.53 -20.69
C GLN A 540 7.43 29.92 -21.98
N ALA A 541 7.89 28.68 -21.94
CA ALA A 541 8.39 28.00 -23.15
C ALA A 541 7.31 27.80 -24.22
N LEU A 542 6.05 27.57 -23.83
CA LEU A 542 4.92 27.52 -24.76
C LEU A 542 4.63 28.90 -25.37
N GLU A 543 4.77 29.99 -24.61
CA GLU A 543 4.64 31.37 -25.10
C GLU A 543 5.75 31.71 -26.08
N ASP A 544 7.00 31.44 -25.72
CA ASP A 544 8.18 31.66 -26.56
C ASP A 544 8.09 30.86 -27.87
N ALA A 545 7.48 29.66 -27.82
CA ALA A 545 7.21 28.85 -29.01
C ALA A 545 5.97 29.28 -29.81
N GLY A 546 5.20 30.29 -29.35
CA GLY A 546 4.00 30.82 -30.02
C GLY A 546 2.80 29.88 -30.03
N ILE A 547 2.75 28.87 -29.13
CA ILE A 547 1.67 27.86 -29.12
C ILE A 547 0.83 27.89 -27.85
N ARG A 548 1.12 28.76 -26.88
CA ARG A 548 0.38 28.84 -25.60
C ARG A 548 -1.14 29.01 -25.80
N GLN A 549 -1.56 29.76 -26.84
CA GLN A 549 -2.95 30.01 -27.13
C GLN A 549 -3.68 28.81 -27.78
N ASN A 550 -2.92 27.81 -28.26
CA ASN A 550 -3.45 26.65 -28.96
C ASN A 550 -3.66 25.45 -28.07
N VAL A 551 -3.17 25.50 -26.82
CA VAL A 551 -3.20 24.40 -25.85
C VAL A 551 -3.69 24.92 -24.51
N LYS A 552 -4.63 24.22 -23.88
CA LYS A 552 -5.03 24.44 -22.49
C LYS A 552 -4.00 23.86 -21.55
N VAL A 553 -3.66 24.58 -20.49
CA VAL A 553 -2.69 24.11 -19.49
C VAL A 553 -3.40 23.81 -18.18
N MET A 554 -3.31 22.57 -17.72
CA MET A 554 -3.84 22.10 -16.46
C MET A 554 -2.69 21.65 -15.54
N VAL A 555 -2.74 22.05 -14.26
CA VAL A 555 -1.69 21.74 -13.27
C VAL A 555 -2.29 21.03 -12.07
N GLY A 556 -1.48 20.18 -11.42
CA GLY A 556 -1.87 19.48 -10.22
C GLY A 556 -0.67 18.85 -9.50
N GLY A 557 -0.94 18.33 -8.30
CA GLY A 557 0.06 17.74 -7.41
C GLY A 557 -0.03 18.31 -6.00
N ALA A 558 0.48 17.59 -5.00
CA ALA A 558 0.25 17.90 -3.60
C ALA A 558 0.60 19.36 -3.15
N PRO A 559 1.70 20.00 -3.63
CA PRO A 559 2.00 21.37 -3.24
C PRO A 559 1.31 22.42 -4.12
N VAL A 560 0.67 22.02 -5.23
CA VAL A 560 0.04 22.93 -6.19
C VAL A 560 -1.31 23.37 -5.64
N THR A 561 -1.59 24.66 -5.75
CA THR A 561 -2.86 25.26 -5.29
C THR A 561 -3.52 26.04 -6.43
N GLN A 562 -4.82 26.34 -6.29
CA GLN A 562 -5.52 27.20 -7.26
C GLN A 562 -4.83 28.56 -7.40
N ASN A 563 -4.43 29.18 -6.29
CA ASN A 563 -3.73 30.47 -6.33
C ASN A 563 -2.42 30.41 -7.13
N PHE A 564 -1.67 29.33 -6.99
CA PHE A 564 -0.45 29.14 -7.78
C PHE A 564 -0.75 28.91 -9.26
N ALA A 565 -1.78 28.13 -9.58
CA ALA A 565 -2.22 27.93 -10.96
C ALA A 565 -2.60 29.27 -11.63
N ASP A 566 -3.34 30.10 -10.92
CA ASP A 566 -3.75 31.44 -11.39
C ASP A 566 -2.53 32.35 -11.57
N GLU A 567 -1.57 32.33 -10.64
CA GLU A 567 -0.34 33.11 -10.67
C GLU A 567 0.52 32.80 -11.90
N ILE A 568 0.64 31.51 -12.25
CA ILE A 568 1.47 31.08 -13.39
C ILE A 568 0.73 31.13 -14.73
N GLY A 569 -0.57 31.45 -14.73
CA GLY A 569 -1.39 31.56 -15.92
C GLY A 569 -1.81 30.20 -16.50
N ALA A 570 -2.01 29.18 -15.66
CA ALA A 570 -2.63 27.93 -16.05
C ALA A 570 -4.14 28.11 -16.31
N ASP A 571 -4.72 27.31 -17.21
CA ASP A 571 -6.16 27.35 -17.54
C ASP A 571 -7.01 26.52 -16.56
N GLY A 572 -6.40 25.60 -15.83
CA GLY A 572 -7.10 24.75 -14.88
C GLY A 572 -6.19 24.17 -13.80
N TYR A 573 -6.78 23.84 -12.66
CA TYR A 573 -6.13 23.20 -11.52
C TYR A 573 -6.97 22.01 -11.04
N SER A 574 -6.29 20.97 -10.59
CA SER A 574 -6.94 19.86 -9.92
C SER A 574 -6.15 19.39 -8.72
N ASP A 575 -6.82 19.21 -7.61
CA ASP A 575 -6.27 18.73 -6.33
C ASP A 575 -6.21 17.19 -6.25
N ASN A 576 -6.96 16.50 -7.13
CA ASN A 576 -7.01 15.04 -7.17
C ASN A 576 -7.33 14.53 -8.58
N ALA A 577 -7.18 13.22 -8.78
CA ALA A 577 -7.34 12.60 -10.09
C ALA A 577 -8.78 12.63 -10.62
N ASN A 578 -9.79 12.70 -9.74
CA ASN A 578 -11.18 12.77 -10.16
C ASN A 578 -11.57 14.19 -10.60
N SER A 579 -11.15 15.21 -9.84
CA SER A 579 -11.33 16.61 -10.24
C SER A 579 -10.58 16.93 -11.54
N ALA A 580 -9.43 16.27 -11.81
CA ALA A 580 -8.68 16.42 -13.05
C ALA A 580 -9.53 16.08 -14.29
N VAL A 581 -10.35 15.03 -14.21
CA VAL A 581 -11.26 14.65 -15.30
C VAL A 581 -12.35 15.70 -15.52
N ALA A 582 -12.92 16.23 -14.43
CA ALA A 582 -13.96 17.26 -14.51
C ALA A 582 -13.38 18.55 -15.14
N VAL A 583 -12.21 18.99 -14.66
CA VAL A 583 -11.51 20.18 -15.21
C VAL A 583 -11.15 19.98 -16.69
N ALA A 584 -10.63 18.81 -17.07
CA ALA A 584 -10.31 18.54 -18.48
C ALA A 584 -11.55 18.60 -19.39
N LYS A 585 -12.70 18.08 -18.94
CA LYS A 585 -13.97 18.18 -19.68
C LYS A 585 -14.44 19.63 -19.81
N GLU A 586 -14.37 20.40 -18.73
CA GLU A 586 -14.71 21.83 -18.72
C GLU A 586 -13.83 22.63 -19.69
N LEU A 587 -12.50 22.40 -19.67
CA LEU A 587 -11.56 23.04 -20.60
C LEU A 587 -11.84 22.73 -22.06
N MET A 588 -12.45 21.58 -22.35
CA MET A 588 -12.88 21.17 -23.67
C MET A 588 -14.31 21.61 -24.02
N GLY A 589 -15.02 22.29 -23.10
CA GLY A 589 -16.40 22.72 -23.29
C GLY A 589 -17.42 21.56 -23.37
N LYS A 590 -17.16 20.49 -22.63
CA LYS A 590 -17.95 19.24 -22.66
C LYS A 590 -18.46 18.83 -21.28
#